data_6253abd3cdbc2a90515721655dfe37ea
#
_entry.id   6253abd3cdbc2a90515721655dfe37ea
#
_cell.length_a   1.000
_cell.length_b   1.000
_cell.length_c   1.000
_cell.angle_alpha   90.00
_cell.angle_beta   90.00
_cell.angle_gamma   90.00
#
_symmetry.space_group_name_H-M   'P 1'
#
loop_
_entity.id
_entity.type
_entity.pdbx_description
1 polymer ?
#
loop_
_entity_poly.entity_id
_entity_poly.type
_entity_poly.pdbx_seq_one_letter_code
_entity_poly.pdbx_strand_id
1 'polypeptide(L)' 'MEKNVIVTDAKGIVIGATYPKRAAGLVKHGRAEYAGDCTIRL' A
#
# COMPACT_ATOMS: atom_id res chain seq x y z
N MET A 1 -4.76 -7.91 13.90
CA MET A 1 -4.91 -7.29 12.57
C MET A 1 -4.12 -8.05 11.54
N GLU A 2 -4.68 -8.24 10.39
CA GLU A 2 -4.01 -8.92 9.29
C GLU A 2 -3.43 -7.92 8.29
N LYS A 3 -2.33 -8.30 7.67
CA LYS A 3 -1.72 -7.50 6.62
C LYS A 3 -2.51 -7.68 5.33
N ASN A 4 -3.57 -6.92 5.18
CA ASN A 4 -4.50 -7.04 4.06
C ASN A 4 -4.15 -6.16 2.86
N VAL A 5 -3.21 -5.24 3.01
CA VAL A 5 -2.86 -4.32 1.94
C VAL A 5 -1.54 -4.73 1.30
N ILE A 6 -1.58 -4.95 0.01
CA ILE A 6 -0.41 -5.32 -0.78
C ILE A 6 0.35 -4.04 -1.15
N VAL A 7 1.66 -4.07 -0.97
CA VAL A 7 2.52 -2.94 -1.31
C VAL A 7 3.30 -3.27 -2.58
N THR A 8 3.21 -2.40 -3.57
CA THR A 8 3.97 -2.54 -4.80
C THR A 8 4.91 -1.36 -5.00
N ASP A 9 5.89 -1.54 -5.87
CA ASP A 9 6.77 -0.45 -6.28
C ASP A 9 6.13 0.35 -7.44
N ALA A 10 6.86 1.33 -7.97
CA ALA A 10 6.37 2.16 -9.06
C ALA A 10 6.08 1.37 -10.33
N LYS A 11 6.66 0.18 -10.46
CA LYS A 11 6.46 -0.70 -11.62
C LYS A 11 5.33 -1.69 -11.43
N GLY A 12 4.70 -1.70 -10.25
CA GLY A 12 3.61 -2.62 -9.95
C GLY A 12 4.07 -3.97 -9.43
N ILE A 13 5.34 -4.12 -9.12
CA ILE A 13 5.88 -5.38 -8.58
C ILE A 13 5.64 -5.43 -7.08
N VAL A 14 5.06 -6.52 -6.61
CA VAL A 14 4.76 -6.71 -5.18
C VAL A 14 6.06 -6.79 -4.40
N ILE A 15 6.23 -5.89 -3.44
CA ILE A 15 7.41 -5.84 -2.57
C ILE A 15 7.09 -6.23 -1.13
N GLY A 16 5.81 -6.35 -0.79
CA GLY A 16 5.42 -6.74 0.55
C GLY A 16 3.94 -6.50 0.81
N ALA A 17 3.59 -6.53 2.08
CA ALA A 17 2.23 -6.28 2.53
C ALA A 17 2.26 -5.46 3.82
N THR A 18 1.18 -4.74 4.09
CA THR A 18 1.08 -3.91 5.28
C THR A 18 -0.33 -3.91 5.82
N TYR A 19 -0.51 -3.28 6.98
CA TYR A 19 -1.82 -3.13 7.60
C TYR A 19 -2.58 -1.97 6.96
N PRO A 20 -3.93 -2.06 6.89
CA PRO A 20 -4.73 -0.99 6.29
C PRO A 20 -4.50 0.37 6.93
N LYS A 21 -4.35 0.41 8.23
CA LYS A 21 -4.12 1.65 8.97
C LYS A 21 -2.80 2.31 8.56
N ARG A 22 -1.75 1.50 8.40
CA ARG A 22 -0.44 2.00 7.96
C ARG A 22 -0.50 2.46 6.50
N ALA A 23 -1.20 1.71 5.65
CA ALA A 23 -1.37 2.07 4.25
C ALA A 23 -2.08 3.41 4.13
N ALA A 24 -3.15 3.63 4.88
CA ALA A 24 -3.86 4.90 4.89
C ALA A 24 -2.94 6.06 5.28
N GLY A 25 -2.07 5.84 6.26
CA GLY A 25 -1.09 6.84 6.65
C GLY A 25 -0.10 7.18 5.55
N LEU A 26 0.40 6.16 4.86
CA LEU A 26 1.33 6.37 3.74
C LEU A 26 0.69 7.17 2.62
N VAL A 27 -0.55 6.85 2.28
CA VAL A 27 -1.29 7.57 1.25
C VAL A 27 -1.58 9.01 1.69
N LYS A 28 -1.98 9.19 2.94
CA LYS A 28 -2.27 10.51 3.50
C LYS A 28 -1.05 11.44 3.46
N HIS A 29 0.14 10.89 3.68
CA HIS A 29 1.38 11.66 3.65
C HIS A 29 1.97 11.81 2.26
N GLY A 30 1.29 11.31 1.23
CA GLY A 30 1.74 11.44 -0.15
C GLY A 30 2.89 10.50 -0.52
N ARG A 31 3.14 9.48 0.28
CA ARG A 31 4.23 8.52 0.04
C ARG A 31 3.78 7.32 -0.78
N ALA A 32 2.48 7.12 -0.93
CA ALA A 32 1.93 6.01 -1.67
C ALA A 32 0.60 6.40 -2.29
N GLU A 33 0.17 5.62 -3.26
CA GLU A 33 -1.13 5.80 -3.91
C GLU A 33 -1.88 4.47 -3.89
N TYR A 34 -3.20 4.54 -3.82
CA TYR A 34 -4.02 3.34 -3.97
C TYR A 34 -4.00 2.89 -5.43
N ALA A 35 -3.56 1.65 -5.65
CA ALA A 35 -3.51 1.05 -6.98
C ALA A 35 -4.66 0.06 -7.18
N GLY A 36 -5.44 -0.21 -6.14
CA GLY A 36 -6.58 -1.12 -6.16
C GLY A 36 -7.23 -1.13 -4.79
N ASP A 37 -8.24 -1.99 -4.59
CA ASP A 37 -8.99 -2.01 -3.34
C ASP A 37 -8.13 -2.31 -2.12
N CYS A 38 -7.18 -3.21 -2.28
CA CYS A 38 -6.29 -3.63 -1.18
C CYS A 38 -4.82 -3.53 -1.60
N THR A 39 -4.49 -2.58 -2.47
CA THR A 39 -3.13 -2.45 -3.01
C THR A 39 -2.71 -1.00 -3.01
N ILE A 40 -1.51 -0.73 -2.53
CA ILE A 40 -0.91 0.60 -2.61
C ILE A 40 0.39 0.52 -3.40
N ARG A 41 0.69 1.60 -4.09
CA ARG A 41 1.91 1.74 -4.88
C ARG A 41 2.76 2.87 -4.32
N LEU A 42 4.00 2.58 -4.11
CA LEU A 42 4.97 3.58 -3.62
C LEU A 42 5.50 4.50 -4.73
#